data_365f53c13c26d12c33448ea1deeefe1b
#
_entry.id   365f53c13c26d12c33448ea1deeefe1b
#
_cell.length_a   1.000
_cell.length_b   1.000
_cell.length_c   1.000
_cell.angle_alpha   90.00
_cell.angle_beta   90.00
_cell.angle_gamma   90.00
#
_symmetry.space_group_name_H-M   'P 1'
#
loop_
_entity.id
_entity.type
_entity.pdbx_description
1 polymer ?
#
loop_
_entity_poly.entity_id
_entity_poly.type
_entity_poly.pdbx_seq_one_letter_code
_entity_poly.pdbx_strand_id
1 'polypeptide(L)'
;MEKLHLEFGGYSTAGVKTENQDAFAAWLPVGAELTSKGAVATIADGVSSCSRAKEAAITCATNFIQDYRQTPETWTVKRAATQVLQGLNRWCAGQHEYALGDHSQMVTTFSALIFKSTTGFLFHAGDSRICRLQQGDFEQLSTDHHARFGNKKVLSRAIGIEANLDVDFCTFELNKDDLFILSTDGVHEFISSKQIQLLLNQWLAEPKIDLENLARSIVELAIEAGSDDNLSCLLVKVAELPHADINEYHRQLTRLAMPPALKEGMKLEGYRVLEQVFNGTRSSLYKVIKEDTQELFCLKTPSQYFVDDPNYLSGFLREEWIGQKLQHVNIMRINPRPDNAKFMYHICEFIEGQTLRQWLLDNPSASIVEVRSIMKQLIAALRIFQRQDMVHRDIKPENVMITKTGEVKLIDFGTVYVGAMAETQALQEESVPVGSVNYIAPEYLLNNQFDFRSDLFSVAVVCFEMLTGHLPFKAFTPQSTTKLSVDNWQYISLRKFRPDLPQWLDIALAKGLAINPEQRYQAFSEFFTDLSKPNTTMLSQIQHQPLIQRNPLRLFKFIALVEFIIILLLLSYFT
;
A
#
# COMPACT_ATOMS: atom_id res chain seq x y z
N MET A 1 28.30 -3.83 -6.36
CA MET A 1 26.89 -4.12 -5.98
C MET A 1 26.34 -4.99 -7.07
N GLU A 2 26.06 -6.23 -6.78
CA GLU A 2 25.27 -7.04 -7.69
C GLU A 2 23.85 -6.48 -7.64
N LYS A 3 23.36 -6.07 -8.80
CA LYS A 3 22.03 -5.54 -9.00
C LYS A 3 21.24 -6.58 -9.77
N LEU A 4 19.93 -6.53 -9.69
CA LEU A 4 19.09 -7.30 -10.59
C LEU A 4 19.53 -7.02 -12.02
N HIS A 5 20.01 -8.05 -12.69
CA HIS A 5 20.41 -8.00 -14.09
C HIS A 5 19.57 -9.01 -14.88
N LEU A 6 18.86 -8.49 -15.87
CA LEU A 6 17.98 -9.28 -16.74
C LEU A 6 18.44 -9.12 -18.19
N GLU A 7 18.30 -10.19 -18.94
CA GLU A 7 18.52 -10.20 -20.39
C GLU A 7 17.17 -10.48 -21.07
N PHE A 8 16.87 -9.78 -22.14
CA PHE A 8 15.64 -9.90 -22.90
C PHE A 8 15.93 -10.26 -24.36
N GLY A 9 15.10 -11.09 -24.94
CA GLY A 9 15.11 -11.37 -26.36
C GLY A 9 13.72 -11.76 -26.83
N GLY A 10 13.25 -11.18 -27.92
CA GLY A 10 11.90 -11.46 -28.42
C GLY A 10 11.84 -11.49 -29.94
N TYR A 11 10.90 -12.27 -30.45
CA TYR A 11 10.63 -12.35 -31.87
C TYR A 11 9.12 -12.46 -32.11
N SER A 12 8.61 -11.75 -33.11
CA SER A 12 7.19 -11.76 -33.50
C SER A 12 7.06 -11.70 -35.01
N THR A 13 6.11 -12.44 -35.57
CA THR A 13 5.81 -12.48 -36.99
C THR A 13 4.32 -12.67 -37.26
N ALA A 14 3.86 -12.18 -38.41
CA ALA A 14 2.51 -12.39 -38.86
C ALA A 14 2.24 -13.87 -39.25
N GLY A 15 3.29 -14.70 -39.40
CA GLY A 15 3.10 -16.06 -39.93
C GLY A 15 2.50 -16.07 -41.31
N VAL A 16 1.44 -16.84 -41.50
CA VAL A 16 0.69 -16.91 -42.76
C VAL A 16 -0.40 -15.84 -42.91
N LYS A 17 -0.69 -15.08 -41.84
CA LYS A 17 -1.69 -14.00 -41.85
C LYS A 17 -1.14 -12.74 -42.53
N THR A 18 -2.05 -11.90 -43.01
CA THR A 18 -1.70 -10.65 -43.72
C THR A 18 -1.22 -9.55 -42.78
N GLU A 19 -1.59 -9.64 -41.52
CA GLU A 19 -1.27 -8.66 -40.48
C GLU A 19 -0.88 -9.36 -39.18
N ASN A 20 0.13 -8.81 -38.50
CA ASN A 20 0.48 -9.23 -37.16
C ASN A 20 -0.36 -8.45 -36.13
N GLN A 21 -1.20 -9.15 -35.39
CA GLN A 21 -2.08 -8.62 -34.34
C GLN A 21 -1.51 -8.84 -32.93
N ASP A 22 -0.36 -9.51 -32.84
CA ASP A 22 0.39 -9.67 -31.61
C ASP A 22 1.27 -8.44 -31.30
N ALA A 23 1.57 -8.25 -30.04
CA ALA A 23 2.56 -7.29 -29.58
C ALA A 23 3.27 -7.78 -28.32
N PHE A 24 4.55 -7.45 -28.19
CA PHE A 24 5.26 -7.55 -26.93
C PHE A 24 6.09 -6.29 -26.67
N ALA A 25 6.41 -6.05 -25.42
CA ALA A 25 7.30 -4.98 -25.01
C ALA A 25 8.09 -5.37 -23.77
N ALA A 26 9.30 -4.82 -23.64
CA ALA A 26 10.13 -5.01 -22.46
C ALA A 26 10.75 -3.67 -22.04
N TRP A 27 10.97 -3.51 -20.75
CA TRP A 27 11.59 -2.33 -20.18
C TRP A 27 12.52 -2.72 -19.04
N LEU A 28 13.78 -2.35 -19.18
CA LEU A 28 14.85 -2.54 -18.20
C LEU A 28 15.38 -1.17 -17.77
N PRO A 29 14.91 -0.62 -16.64
CA PRO A 29 15.42 0.63 -16.12
C PRO A 29 16.79 0.47 -15.47
N VAL A 30 17.43 1.59 -15.15
CA VAL A 30 18.72 1.62 -14.46
C VAL A 30 18.65 2.42 -13.16
N GLY A 31 19.55 2.13 -12.22
CA GLY A 31 19.66 2.90 -10.98
C GLY A 31 18.45 2.80 -10.05
N ALA A 32 18.00 3.95 -9.55
CA ALA A 32 16.90 4.02 -8.58
C ALA A 32 15.57 3.51 -9.14
N GLU A 33 15.31 3.71 -10.43
CA GLU A 33 14.07 3.28 -11.08
C GLU A 33 13.97 1.74 -11.14
N LEU A 34 15.09 1.02 -11.34
CA LEU A 34 15.12 -0.44 -11.25
C LEU A 34 14.77 -0.94 -9.84
N THR A 35 15.25 -0.24 -8.81
CA THR A 35 14.99 -0.60 -7.43
C THR A 35 13.52 -0.32 -7.03
N SER A 36 12.97 0.82 -7.46
CA SER A 36 11.63 1.25 -7.06
C SER A 36 10.52 0.60 -7.89
N LYS A 37 10.72 0.45 -9.20
CA LYS A 37 9.71 -0.06 -10.15
C LYS A 37 9.96 -1.48 -10.64
N GLY A 38 11.23 -1.92 -10.66
CA GLY A 38 11.60 -3.18 -11.28
C GLY A 38 11.66 -3.10 -12.82
N ALA A 39 11.91 -4.23 -13.46
CA ALA A 39 11.86 -4.40 -14.90
C ALA A 39 10.54 -5.04 -15.32
N VAL A 40 10.09 -4.79 -16.56
CA VAL A 40 8.76 -5.23 -17.03
C VAL A 40 8.91 -5.94 -18.39
N ALA A 41 8.20 -7.06 -18.53
CA ALA A 41 8.00 -7.76 -19.80
C ALA A 41 6.49 -7.94 -20.02
N THR A 42 5.99 -7.64 -21.22
CA THR A 42 4.58 -7.75 -21.58
C THR A 42 4.42 -8.45 -22.91
N ILE A 43 3.34 -9.22 -23.05
CA ILE A 43 2.87 -9.80 -24.32
C ILE A 43 1.36 -9.67 -24.40
N ALA A 44 0.85 -9.43 -25.59
CA ALA A 44 -0.56 -9.28 -25.88
C ALA A 44 -0.89 -9.86 -27.27
N ASP A 45 -2.01 -10.54 -27.38
CA ASP A 45 -2.55 -11.11 -28.60
C ASP A 45 -3.91 -10.48 -28.89
N GLY A 46 -4.02 -9.82 -30.02
CA GLY A 46 -5.24 -9.13 -30.44
C GLY A 46 -6.27 -10.10 -30.98
N VAL A 47 -7.48 -10.12 -30.39
CA VAL A 47 -8.54 -11.05 -30.77
C VAL A 47 -8.96 -10.86 -32.23
N SER A 48 -8.65 -11.83 -33.09
CA SER A 48 -8.77 -11.75 -34.55
C SER A 48 -10.19 -11.44 -35.09
N SER A 49 -11.25 -11.67 -34.27
CA SER A 49 -12.63 -11.28 -34.64
C SER A 49 -12.91 -9.78 -34.50
N CYS A 50 -11.97 -9.01 -33.90
CA CYS A 50 -12.10 -7.57 -33.66
C CYS A 50 -11.34 -6.78 -34.74
N SER A 51 -11.92 -5.73 -35.26
CA SER A 51 -11.32 -4.93 -36.35
C SER A 51 -10.08 -4.11 -35.91
N ARG A 52 -9.95 -3.83 -34.61
CA ARG A 52 -8.83 -3.07 -34.03
C ARG A 52 -7.96 -3.93 -33.09
N ALA A 53 -7.88 -5.24 -33.38
CA ALA A 53 -7.14 -6.20 -32.58
C ALA A 53 -5.65 -5.81 -32.43
N LYS A 54 -4.98 -5.50 -33.54
CA LYS A 54 -3.59 -5.04 -33.55
C LYS A 54 -3.36 -3.79 -32.68
N GLU A 55 -4.24 -2.80 -32.83
CA GLU A 55 -4.15 -1.56 -32.06
C GLU A 55 -4.32 -1.83 -30.56
N ALA A 56 -5.26 -2.73 -30.20
CA ALA A 56 -5.47 -3.14 -28.82
C ALA A 56 -4.21 -3.80 -28.23
N ALA A 57 -3.62 -4.77 -28.95
CA ALA A 57 -2.42 -5.47 -28.49
C ALA A 57 -1.23 -4.51 -28.31
N ILE A 58 -0.93 -3.68 -29.32
CA ILE A 58 0.17 -2.73 -29.25
C ILE A 58 -0.05 -1.74 -28.10
N THR A 59 -1.25 -1.17 -28.01
CA THR A 59 -1.57 -0.19 -26.97
C THR A 59 -1.44 -0.81 -25.57
N CYS A 60 -2.00 -1.99 -25.35
CA CYS A 60 -1.93 -2.64 -24.03
C CYS A 60 -0.50 -3.03 -23.67
N ALA A 61 0.26 -3.62 -24.58
CA ALA A 61 1.64 -4.02 -24.29
C ALA A 61 2.56 -2.82 -24.00
N THR A 62 2.45 -1.72 -24.78
CA THR A 62 3.36 -0.57 -24.65
C THR A 62 2.92 0.42 -23.59
N ASN A 63 1.62 0.79 -23.57
CA ASN A 63 1.14 1.80 -22.63
C ASN A 63 1.07 1.26 -21.20
N PHE A 64 0.91 -0.06 -21.01
CA PHE A 64 1.07 -0.63 -19.67
C PHE A 64 2.40 -0.23 -19.05
N ILE A 65 3.51 -0.38 -19.78
CA ILE A 65 4.84 -0.02 -19.30
C ILE A 65 4.94 1.49 -19.03
N GLN A 66 4.45 2.31 -19.96
CA GLN A 66 4.53 3.78 -19.84
C GLN A 66 3.75 4.28 -18.63
N ASP A 67 2.51 3.82 -18.47
CA ASP A 67 1.63 4.25 -17.38
C ASP A 67 2.09 3.67 -16.03
N TYR A 68 2.58 2.42 -16.00
CA TYR A 68 3.17 1.80 -14.81
C TYR A 68 4.37 2.60 -14.29
N ARG A 69 5.25 3.08 -15.15
CA ARG A 69 6.39 3.94 -14.78
C ARG A 69 5.94 5.22 -14.10
N GLN A 70 4.83 5.80 -14.52
CA GLN A 70 4.30 7.07 -14.00
C GLN A 70 3.54 6.92 -12.68
N THR A 71 3.22 5.70 -12.24
CA THR A 71 2.60 5.50 -10.94
C THR A 71 3.55 5.93 -9.81
N PRO A 72 3.02 6.34 -8.63
CA PRO A 72 3.87 6.69 -7.49
C PRO A 72 4.86 5.57 -7.14
N GLU A 73 6.10 5.93 -6.83
CA GLU A 73 7.14 4.96 -6.40
C GLU A 73 6.81 4.26 -5.08
N THR A 74 5.89 4.83 -4.31
CA THR A 74 5.43 4.33 -3.02
C THR A 74 4.35 3.25 -3.12
N TRP A 75 3.76 3.09 -4.33
CA TRP A 75 2.76 2.04 -4.54
C TRP A 75 3.41 0.67 -4.67
N THR A 76 2.73 -0.35 -4.12
CA THR A 76 3.07 -1.74 -4.40
C THR A 76 2.95 -2.04 -5.89
N VAL A 77 3.71 -3.01 -6.38
CA VAL A 77 3.63 -3.51 -7.76
C VAL A 77 2.18 -3.92 -8.09
N LYS A 78 1.54 -4.66 -7.19
CA LYS A 78 0.14 -5.09 -7.35
C LYS A 78 -0.80 -3.90 -7.56
N ARG A 79 -0.71 -2.88 -6.68
CA ARG A 79 -1.57 -1.69 -6.78
C ARG A 79 -1.33 -0.91 -8.06
N ALA A 80 -0.05 -0.67 -8.40
CA ALA A 80 0.33 0.08 -9.59
C ALA A 80 -0.16 -0.61 -10.87
N ALA A 81 0.16 -1.89 -11.03
CA ALA A 81 -0.24 -2.68 -12.21
C ALA A 81 -1.77 -2.81 -12.32
N THR A 82 -2.47 -3.09 -11.22
CA THR A 82 -3.95 -3.22 -11.23
C THR A 82 -4.63 -1.91 -11.66
N GLN A 83 -4.16 -0.76 -11.17
CA GLN A 83 -4.74 0.54 -11.56
C GLN A 83 -4.52 0.84 -13.04
N VAL A 84 -3.33 0.54 -13.57
CA VAL A 84 -3.02 0.71 -15.00
C VAL A 84 -3.88 -0.22 -15.86
N LEU A 85 -3.97 -1.51 -15.50
CA LEU A 85 -4.78 -2.48 -16.24
C LEU A 85 -6.26 -2.13 -16.26
N GLN A 86 -6.80 -1.66 -15.13
CA GLN A 86 -8.19 -1.16 -15.09
C GLN A 86 -8.40 0.09 -15.95
N GLY A 87 -7.38 0.95 -16.05
CA GLY A 87 -7.40 2.12 -16.93
C GLY A 87 -7.44 1.72 -18.40
N LEU A 88 -6.52 0.85 -18.81
CA LEU A 88 -6.44 0.30 -20.17
C LEU A 88 -7.72 -0.44 -20.57
N ASN A 89 -8.25 -1.27 -19.67
CA ASN A 89 -9.49 -1.99 -19.91
C ASN A 89 -10.66 -1.06 -20.16
N ARG A 90 -10.83 -0.03 -19.31
CA ARG A 90 -11.90 0.97 -19.49
C ARG A 90 -11.74 1.76 -20.79
N TRP A 91 -10.50 2.05 -21.17
CA TRP A 91 -10.24 2.73 -22.44
C TRP A 91 -10.61 1.85 -23.62
N CYS A 92 -10.17 0.58 -23.66
CA CYS A 92 -10.51 -0.39 -24.70
C CYS A 92 -12.03 -0.62 -24.77
N ALA A 93 -12.68 -0.88 -23.64
CA ALA A 93 -14.14 -1.06 -23.59
C ALA A 93 -14.92 0.17 -24.02
N GLY A 94 -14.47 1.37 -23.64
CA GLY A 94 -15.12 2.64 -24.02
C GLY A 94 -15.06 2.96 -25.51
N GLN A 95 -14.14 2.38 -26.27
CA GLN A 95 -14.11 2.55 -27.74
C GLN A 95 -15.33 1.90 -28.44
N HIS A 96 -16.04 0.98 -27.80
CA HIS A 96 -17.26 0.39 -28.33
C HIS A 96 -18.42 1.39 -28.43
N GLU A 97 -18.52 2.33 -27.48
CA GLU A 97 -19.65 3.26 -27.37
C GLU A 97 -19.62 4.38 -28.43
N TYR A 98 -18.44 4.69 -28.99
CA TYR A 98 -18.26 5.81 -29.91
C TYR A 98 -18.35 5.43 -31.40
N ALA A 99 -18.36 4.15 -31.74
CA ALA A 99 -18.41 3.70 -33.14
C ALA A 99 -19.80 3.21 -33.50
N LEU A 100 -20.47 3.92 -34.39
CA LEU A 100 -21.72 3.54 -35.03
C LEU A 100 -21.50 2.35 -35.99
N GLY A 101 -21.24 1.16 -35.44
CA GLY A 101 -21.08 -0.06 -36.23
C GLY A 101 -20.48 -1.22 -35.42
N ASP A 102 -20.97 -2.39 -35.62
CA ASP A 102 -20.78 -3.62 -34.82
C ASP A 102 -19.34 -4.18 -34.80
N HIS A 103 -18.34 -3.52 -35.38
CA HIS A 103 -17.00 -4.08 -35.60
C HIS A 103 -15.81 -3.27 -35.07
N SER A 104 -16.02 -2.24 -34.28
CA SER A 104 -14.91 -1.41 -33.77
C SER A 104 -14.36 -1.85 -32.41
N GLN A 105 -14.45 -3.14 -32.10
CA GLN A 105 -14.03 -3.69 -30.82
C GLN A 105 -12.50 -3.71 -30.70
N MET A 106 -12.01 -3.27 -29.54
CA MET A 106 -10.61 -3.35 -29.12
C MET A 106 -10.49 -4.38 -28.01
N VAL A 107 -10.16 -5.62 -28.37
CA VAL A 107 -10.00 -6.73 -27.43
C VAL A 107 -8.66 -7.39 -27.64
N THR A 108 -7.96 -7.66 -26.54
CA THR A 108 -6.65 -8.32 -26.58
C THR A 108 -6.43 -9.14 -25.31
N THR A 109 -5.73 -10.26 -25.39
CA THR A 109 -5.12 -10.92 -24.24
C THR A 109 -4.07 -10.00 -23.62
N PHE A 110 -3.68 -10.26 -22.40
CA PHE A 110 -2.59 -9.54 -21.78
C PHE A 110 -1.89 -10.40 -20.73
N SER A 111 -0.57 -10.50 -20.87
CA SER A 111 0.28 -11.13 -19.87
C SER A 111 1.49 -10.25 -19.58
N ALA A 112 1.81 -10.07 -18.30
CA ALA A 112 2.95 -9.27 -17.87
C ALA A 112 3.71 -9.96 -16.74
N LEU A 113 5.03 -9.82 -16.78
CA LEU A 113 5.95 -10.10 -15.69
C LEU A 113 6.64 -8.81 -15.25
N ILE A 114 6.65 -8.58 -13.95
CA ILE A 114 7.42 -7.49 -13.33
C ILE A 114 8.46 -8.12 -12.41
N PHE A 115 9.71 -7.74 -12.58
CA PHE A 115 10.83 -8.27 -11.83
C PHE A 115 11.39 -7.19 -10.91
N LYS A 116 11.22 -7.36 -9.60
CA LYS A 116 11.66 -6.36 -8.62
C LYS A 116 12.41 -7.03 -7.49
N SER A 117 13.68 -6.65 -7.30
CA SER A 117 14.58 -7.30 -6.34
C SER A 117 14.69 -8.81 -6.60
N THR A 118 14.31 -9.64 -5.67
CA THR A 118 14.30 -11.12 -5.76
C THR A 118 12.92 -11.70 -6.02
N THR A 119 11.92 -10.86 -6.36
CA THR A 119 10.54 -11.28 -6.54
C THR A 119 10.04 -11.02 -7.97
N GLY A 120 9.40 -12.02 -8.55
CA GLY A 120 8.62 -11.93 -9.77
C GLY A 120 7.13 -11.74 -9.48
N PHE A 121 6.49 -10.88 -10.27
CA PHE A 121 5.06 -10.57 -10.18
C PHE A 121 4.42 -10.86 -11.53
N LEU A 122 3.43 -11.72 -11.55
CA LEU A 122 2.68 -12.11 -12.74
C LEU A 122 1.30 -11.48 -12.73
N PHE A 123 0.92 -10.92 -13.89
CA PHE A 123 -0.44 -10.45 -14.19
C PHE A 123 -0.89 -11.08 -15.50
N HIS A 124 -2.10 -11.66 -15.52
CA HIS A 124 -2.55 -12.41 -16.68
C HIS A 124 -4.07 -12.32 -16.90
N ALA A 125 -4.46 -12.08 -18.14
CA ALA A 125 -5.83 -12.14 -18.61
C ALA A 125 -5.83 -12.61 -20.08
N GLY A 126 -6.30 -13.82 -20.33
CA GLY A 126 -6.37 -14.40 -21.68
C GLY A 126 -5.87 -15.83 -21.74
N ASP A 127 -5.34 -16.22 -22.89
CA ASP A 127 -4.76 -17.52 -23.18
C ASP A 127 -3.30 -17.45 -23.66
N SER A 128 -2.70 -16.27 -23.75
CA SER A 128 -1.24 -16.17 -23.85
C SER A 128 -0.59 -16.82 -22.64
N ARG A 129 0.55 -17.47 -22.78
CA ARG A 129 1.17 -18.22 -21.67
C ARG A 129 2.43 -17.58 -21.16
N ILE A 130 2.60 -17.71 -19.84
CA ILE A 130 3.86 -17.45 -19.15
C ILE A 130 4.35 -18.78 -18.58
N CYS A 131 5.54 -19.19 -19.02
CA CYS A 131 6.22 -20.39 -18.53
C CYS A 131 7.56 -20.01 -17.90
N ARG A 132 8.06 -20.87 -17.02
CA ARG A 132 9.38 -20.75 -16.40
C ARG A 132 10.19 -22.04 -16.61
N LEU A 133 11.44 -21.90 -16.99
CA LEU A 133 12.43 -22.96 -16.90
C LEU A 133 13.35 -22.65 -15.72
N GLN A 134 13.36 -23.51 -14.70
CA GLN A 134 14.15 -23.40 -13.49
C GLN A 134 14.86 -24.74 -13.23
N GLN A 135 16.18 -24.74 -13.18
CA GLN A 135 17.01 -25.94 -12.91
C GLN A 135 16.66 -27.15 -13.81
N GLY A 136 16.20 -26.88 -15.02
CA GLY A 136 15.80 -27.92 -15.99
C GLY A 136 14.31 -28.29 -15.94
N ASP A 137 13.57 -27.88 -14.93
CA ASP A 137 12.12 -28.07 -14.83
C ASP A 137 11.38 -26.96 -15.55
N PHE A 138 10.42 -27.36 -16.42
CA PHE A 138 9.60 -26.43 -17.21
C PHE A 138 8.18 -26.44 -16.70
N GLU A 139 7.71 -25.30 -16.23
CA GLU A 139 6.36 -25.13 -15.67
C GLU A 139 5.62 -23.96 -16.31
N GLN A 140 4.31 -24.08 -16.46
CA GLN A 140 3.42 -22.99 -16.85
C GLN A 140 2.95 -22.27 -15.59
N LEU A 141 3.19 -20.96 -15.52
CA LEU A 141 2.80 -20.12 -14.36
C LEU A 141 1.42 -19.48 -14.54
N SER A 142 1.01 -19.21 -15.78
CA SER A 142 -0.32 -18.66 -16.10
C SER A 142 -1.35 -19.77 -16.31
N THR A 143 -2.64 -19.45 -16.17
CA THR A 143 -3.74 -20.38 -16.47
C THR A 143 -4.56 -19.83 -17.63
N ASP A 144 -4.73 -20.62 -18.71
CA ASP A 144 -5.47 -20.19 -19.88
C ASP A 144 -6.95 -19.93 -19.57
N HIS A 145 -7.47 -18.79 -19.95
CA HIS A 145 -8.86 -18.38 -19.71
C HIS A 145 -9.77 -18.72 -20.88
N HIS A 146 -10.30 -19.94 -20.89
CA HIS A 146 -11.24 -20.39 -21.88
C HIS A 146 -12.58 -20.80 -21.29
N ALA A 147 -13.66 -20.48 -22.01
CA ALA A 147 -14.99 -21.05 -21.82
C ALA A 147 -15.35 -21.93 -23.00
N ARG A 148 -16.10 -23.03 -22.78
CA ARG A 148 -16.67 -23.85 -23.85
C ARG A 148 -18.08 -23.37 -24.14
N PHE A 149 -18.33 -22.99 -25.39
CA PHE A 149 -19.67 -22.71 -25.91
C PHE A 149 -20.02 -23.73 -26.98
N GLY A 150 -20.72 -24.78 -26.60
CA GLY A 150 -20.92 -25.97 -27.48
C GLY A 150 -19.60 -26.64 -27.78
N ASN A 151 -19.25 -26.76 -29.06
CA ASN A 151 -17.97 -27.32 -29.52
C ASN A 151 -16.86 -26.30 -29.74
N LYS A 152 -17.13 -25.00 -29.49
CA LYS A 152 -16.13 -23.94 -29.66
C LYS A 152 -15.49 -23.56 -28.34
N LYS A 153 -14.16 -23.43 -28.35
CA LYS A 153 -13.35 -22.84 -27.29
C LYS A 153 -13.39 -21.32 -27.52
N VAL A 154 -13.82 -20.57 -26.54
CA VAL A 154 -13.96 -19.11 -26.62
C VAL A 154 -13.17 -18.50 -25.44
N LEU A 155 -12.49 -17.42 -25.70
CA LEU A 155 -11.78 -16.66 -24.68
C LEU A 155 -12.78 -16.14 -23.63
N SER A 156 -12.53 -16.43 -22.36
CA SER A 156 -13.42 -16.05 -21.25
C SER A 156 -12.99 -14.78 -20.52
N ARG A 157 -11.72 -14.37 -20.65
CA ARG A 157 -11.18 -13.14 -20.08
C ARG A 157 -10.17 -12.50 -21.03
N ALA A 158 -10.32 -11.21 -21.29
CA ALA A 158 -9.37 -10.38 -22.02
C ALA A 158 -9.61 -8.90 -21.72
N ILE A 159 -8.65 -8.06 -22.01
CA ILE A 159 -8.82 -6.61 -21.94
C ILE A 159 -9.81 -6.17 -23.00
N GLY A 160 -10.80 -5.36 -22.62
CA GLY A 160 -11.80 -4.78 -23.52
C GLY A 160 -13.07 -5.59 -23.69
N ILE A 161 -13.20 -6.82 -23.16
CA ILE A 161 -14.45 -7.62 -23.24
C ILE A 161 -15.51 -7.05 -22.30
N GLU A 162 -15.17 -6.80 -21.05
CA GLU A 162 -16.10 -6.36 -20.02
C GLU A 162 -15.61 -5.07 -19.34
N ALA A 163 -16.56 -4.33 -18.74
CA ALA A 163 -16.22 -3.10 -18.01
C ALA A 163 -15.30 -3.35 -16.81
N ASN A 164 -15.45 -4.50 -16.16
CA ASN A 164 -14.61 -4.93 -15.04
C ASN A 164 -13.66 -6.02 -15.53
N LEU A 165 -12.37 -5.76 -15.40
CA LEU A 165 -11.32 -6.71 -15.73
C LEU A 165 -10.96 -7.55 -14.50
N ASP A 166 -11.07 -8.87 -14.63
CA ASP A 166 -10.55 -9.83 -13.65
C ASP A 166 -9.19 -10.35 -14.15
N VAL A 167 -8.13 -10.04 -13.38
CA VAL A 167 -6.73 -10.34 -13.72
C VAL A 167 -6.18 -11.33 -12.71
N ASP A 168 -5.62 -12.42 -13.18
CA ASP A 168 -4.86 -13.33 -12.32
C ASP A 168 -3.58 -12.65 -11.87
N PHE A 169 -3.30 -12.78 -10.59
CA PHE A 169 -2.12 -12.22 -9.95
C PHE A 169 -1.46 -13.27 -9.07
N CYS A 170 -0.16 -13.49 -9.27
CA CYS A 170 0.65 -14.27 -8.33
C CYS A 170 2.05 -13.67 -8.19
N THR A 171 2.73 -14.05 -7.13
CA THR A 171 4.13 -13.71 -6.85
C THR A 171 4.94 -14.98 -6.67
N PHE A 172 6.20 -14.93 -7.07
CA PHE A 172 7.12 -16.05 -6.94
C PHE A 172 8.53 -15.54 -6.70
N GLU A 173 9.37 -16.37 -6.11
CA GLU A 173 10.78 -16.08 -5.89
C GLU A 173 11.58 -16.27 -7.18
N LEU A 174 12.52 -15.35 -7.43
CA LEU A 174 13.44 -15.41 -8.56
C LEU A 174 14.73 -16.14 -8.15
N ASN A 175 15.24 -16.98 -9.02
CA ASN A 175 16.55 -17.58 -8.88
C ASN A 175 17.46 -17.17 -10.04
N LYS A 176 18.76 -17.18 -9.79
CA LYS A 176 19.73 -16.97 -10.84
C LYS A 176 19.59 -18.06 -11.91
N ASP A 177 19.72 -17.65 -13.15
CA ASP A 177 19.56 -18.46 -14.37
C ASP A 177 18.13 -18.94 -14.66
N ASP A 178 17.09 -18.46 -13.92
CA ASP A 178 15.71 -18.65 -14.31
C ASP A 178 15.47 -18.04 -15.70
N LEU A 179 14.78 -18.79 -16.56
CA LEU A 179 14.39 -18.33 -17.91
C LEU A 179 12.86 -18.32 -18.02
N PHE A 180 12.29 -17.16 -18.26
CA PHE A 180 10.86 -16.98 -18.47
C PHE A 180 10.56 -16.89 -19.96
N ILE A 181 9.45 -17.51 -20.36
CA ILE A 181 8.95 -17.55 -21.71
C ILE A 181 7.52 -17.02 -21.72
N LEU A 182 7.29 -15.92 -22.43
CA LEU A 182 5.95 -15.41 -22.71
C LEU A 182 5.65 -15.73 -24.18
N SER A 183 4.52 -16.36 -24.47
CA SER A 183 4.15 -16.76 -25.83
C SER A 183 2.67 -16.55 -26.10
N THR A 184 2.32 -16.24 -27.36
CA THR A 184 0.95 -16.26 -27.86
C THR A 184 0.53 -17.68 -28.29
N ASP A 185 -0.74 -17.91 -28.50
CA ASP A 185 -1.31 -19.22 -28.83
C ASP A 185 -0.76 -19.80 -30.14
N GLY A 186 -0.46 -18.96 -31.14
CA GLY A 186 0.21 -19.37 -32.37
C GLY A 186 1.55 -20.08 -32.16
N VAL A 187 2.18 -19.92 -30.99
CA VAL A 187 3.39 -20.67 -30.63
C VAL A 187 3.04 -21.94 -29.87
N HIS A 188 2.39 -21.81 -28.70
CA HIS A 188 2.27 -22.92 -27.75
C HIS A 188 1.09 -23.87 -28.02
N GLU A 189 0.22 -23.58 -28.96
CA GLU A 189 -0.77 -24.57 -29.44
C GLU A 189 -0.18 -25.55 -30.47
N PHE A 190 0.89 -25.16 -31.16
CA PHE A 190 1.52 -25.96 -32.21
C PHE A 190 2.76 -26.74 -31.76
N ILE A 191 3.47 -26.27 -30.73
CA ILE A 191 4.63 -26.96 -30.17
C ILE A 191 4.41 -27.31 -28.69
N SER A 192 4.75 -28.56 -28.36
CA SER A 192 4.57 -29.04 -26.98
C SER A 192 5.60 -28.43 -26.01
N SER A 193 5.23 -28.34 -24.74
CA SER A 193 6.15 -27.90 -23.65
C SER A 193 7.45 -28.72 -23.63
N LYS A 194 7.41 -30.00 -23.97
CA LYS A 194 8.62 -30.85 -24.07
C LYS A 194 9.56 -30.43 -25.19
N GLN A 195 9.01 -30.05 -26.37
CA GLN A 195 9.83 -29.55 -27.49
C GLN A 195 10.48 -28.22 -27.14
N ILE A 196 9.73 -27.29 -26.52
CA ILE A 196 10.26 -26.03 -26.02
C ILE A 196 11.38 -26.31 -25.00
N GLN A 197 11.14 -27.14 -24.01
CA GLN A 197 12.12 -27.49 -22.99
C GLN A 197 13.41 -28.08 -23.57
N LEU A 198 13.30 -28.98 -24.55
CA LEU A 198 14.46 -29.56 -25.22
C LEU A 198 15.29 -28.50 -25.95
N LEU A 199 14.64 -27.60 -26.69
CA LEU A 199 15.30 -26.51 -27.39
C LEU A 199 16.02 -25.57 -26.41
N LEU A 200 15.33 -25.19 -25.33
CA LEU A 200 15.90 -24.33 -24.28
C LEU A 200 17.12 -24.95 -23.62
N ASN A 201 17.07 -26.24 -23.28
CA ASN A 201 18.19 -26.94 -22.67
C ASN A 201 19.40 -27.06 -23.61
N GLN A 202 19.17 -27.21 -24.92
CA GLN A 202 20.26 -27.18 -25.91
C GLN A 202 20.97 -25.82 -25.94
N TRP A 203 20.21 -24.72 -25.97
CA TRP A 203 20.76 -23.37 -26.02
C TRP A 203 21.43 -22.96 -24.70
N LEU A 204 20.91 -23.41 -23.55
CA LEU A 204 21.54 -23.14 -22.24
C LEU A 204 22.91 -23.82 -22.07
N ALA A 205 23.21 -24.84 -22.87
CA ALA A 205 24.52 -25.50 -22.88
C ALA A 205 25.59 -24.68 -23.66
N GLU A 206 25.19 -23.64 -24.39
CA GLU A 206 26.11 -22.79 -25.16
C GLU A 206 26.71 -21.66 -24.32
N PRO A 207 27.99 -21.28 -24.52
CA PRO A 207 28.65 -20.28 -23.69
C PRO A 207 28.19 -18.84 -23.92
N LYS A 208 27.47 -18.56 -25.02
CA LYS A 208 26.84 -17.26 -25.31
C LYS A 208 25.43 -17.50 -25.82
N ILE A 209 24.47 -17.14 -25.02
CA ILE A 209 23.05 -17.25 -25.35
C ILE A 209 22.60 -15.95 -26.00
N ASP A 210 22.14 -16.02 -27.24
CA ASP A 210 21.42 -14.94 -27.91
C ASP A 210 19.91 -15.21 -27.77
N LEU A 211 19.26 -14.52 -26.82
CA LEU A 211 17.85 -14.73 -26.52
C LEU A 211 16.93 -14.35 -27.69
N GLU A 212 17.33 -13.40 -28.56
CA GLU A 212 16.52 -13.03 -29.72
C GLU A 212 16.54 -14.17 -30.75
N ASN A 213 17.71 -14.75 -31.03
CA ASN A 213 17.82 -15.92 -31.91
C ASN A 213 17.12 -17.15 -31.33
N LEU A 214 17.17 -17.34 -30.00
CA LEU A 214 16.43 -18.41 -29.34
C LEU A 214 14.92 -18.22 -29.49
N ALA A 215 14.39 -17.01 -29.23
CA ALA A 215 12.97 -16.70 -29.45
C ALA A 215 12.55 -16.94 -30.90
N ARG A 216 13.40 -16.55 -31.86
CA ARG A 216 13.17 -16.81 -33.29
C ARG A 216 13.10 -18.30 -33.60
N SER A 217 14.03 -19.10 -33.07
CA SER A 217 14.02 -20.56 -33.28
C SER A 217 12.79 -21.24 -32.71
N ILE A 218 12.26 -20.75 -31.56
CA ILE A 218 10.99 -21.25 -31.00
C ILE A 218 9.83 -20.95 -31.96
N VAL A 219 9.76 -19.73 -32.50
CA VAL A 219 8.71 -19.32 -33.44
C VAL A 219 8.83 -20.09 -34.78
N GLU A 220 10.03 -20.25 -35.32
CA GLU A 220 10.29 -21.02 -36.55
C GLU A 220 9.86 -22.47 -36.36
N LEU A 221 10.12 -23.10 -35.23
CA LEU A 221 9.67 -24.45 -34.91
C LEU A 221 8.14 -24.58 -34.94
N ALA A 222 7.43 -23.54 -34.44
CA ALA A 222 5.96 -23.53 -34.49
C ALA A 222 5.43 -23.33 -35.91
N ILE A 223 6.11 -22.53 -36.74
CA ILE A 223 5.78 -22.39 -38.18
C ILE A 223 5.96 -23.72 -38.89
N GLU A 224 7.08 -24.42 -38.66
CA GLU A 224 7.35 -25.75 -39.23
C GLU A 224 6.33 -26.79 -38.77
N ALA A 225 5.79 -26.64 -37.54
CA ALA A 225 4.71 -27.48 -37.03
C ALA A 225 3.34 -27.14 -37.62
N GLY A 226 3.24 -26.14 -38.51
CA GLY A 226 2.03 -25.80 -39.27
C GLY A 226 1.16 -24.75 -38.61
N SER A 227 1.73 -23.86 -37.79
CA SER A 227 0.97 -22.74 -37.21
C SER A 227 0.35 -21.85 -38.28
N ASP A 228 -0.94 -21.52 -38.12
CA ASP A 228 -1.73 -20.68 -39.01
C ASP A 228 -2.10 -19.32 -38.39
N ASP A 229 -1.50 -18.99 -37.22
CA ASP A 229 -1.78 -17.74 -36.53
C ASP A 229 -0.57 -16.77 -36.51
N ASN A 230 -0.74 -15.61 -35.87
CA ASN A 230 0.36 -14.73 -35.49
C ASN A 230 1.19 -15.43 -34.40
N LEU A 231 2.48 -15.22 -34.42
CA LEU A 231 3.39 -15.91 -33.49
C LEU A 231 4.30 -14.92 -32.80
N SER A 232 4.26 -14.93 -31.48
CA SER A 232 5.15 -14.08 -30.67
C SER A 232 5.73 -14.85 -29.51
N CYS A 233 7.03 -14.66 -29.27
CA CYS A 233 7.76 -15.21 -28.15
C CYS A 233 8.69 -14.15 -27.57
N LEU A 234 8.60 -13.93 -26.25
CA LEU A 234 9.47 -13.05 -25.49
C LEU A 234 10.14 -13.85 -24.38
N LEU A 235 11.46 -13.80 -24.34
CA LEU A 235 12.30 -14.48 -23.34
C LEU A 235 12.89 -13.46 -22.37
N VAL A 236 12.94 -13.85 -21.11
CA VAL A 236 13.57 -13.06 -20.04
C VAL A 236 14.44 -13.99 -19.20
N LYS A 237 15.76 -13.73 -19.18
CA LYS A 237 16.71 -14.47 -18.34
C LYS A 237 17.11 -13.65 -17.13
N VAL A 238 17.12 -14.28 -15.97
CA VAL A 238 17.67 -13.72 -14.73
C VAL A 238 19.17 -14.01 -14.69
N ALA A 239 19.98 -13.04 -15.13
CA ALA A 239 21.44 -13.22 -15.17
C ALA A 239 22.07 -13.04 -13.79
N GLU A 240 21.64 -12.03 -13.02
CA GLU A 240 22.12 -11.76 -11.67
C GLU A 240 20.98 -11.27 -10.79
N LEU A 241 21.02 -11.66 -9.52
CA LEU A 241 20.10 -11.18 -8.49
C LEU A 241 20.85 -10.31 -7.48
N PRO A 242 20.18 -9.29 -6.90
CA PRO A 242 20.77 -8.57 -5.79
C PRO A 242 20.98 -9.54 -4.61
N HIS A 243 22.17 -9.52 -4.04
CA HIS A 243 22.37 -10.24 -2.78
C HIS A 243 21.48 -9.62 -1.70
N ALA A 244 20.66 -10.42 -1.09
CA ALA A 244 19.96 -10.10 0.16
C ALA A 244 20.97 -10.11 1.33
N ASP A 245 22.08 -9.39 1.20
CA ASP A 245 23.08 -9.35 2.26
C ASP A 245 22.73 -8.21 3.22
N ILE A 246 22.23 -8.60 4.39
CA ILE A 246 22.03 -7.75 5.56
C ILE A 246 23.26 -6.84 5.80
N ASN A 247 24.47 -7.33 5.53
CA ASN A 247 25.71 -6.58 5.72
C ASN A 247 25.90 -5.41 4.73
N GLU A 248 25.40 -5.51 3.48
CA GLU A 248 25.51 -4.40 2.51
C GLU A 248 24.56 -3.25 2.87
N TYR A 249 23.35 -3.58 3.32
CA TYR A 249 22.40 -2.61 3.85
C TYR A 249 22.96 -1.93 5.12
N HIS A 250 23.57 -2.70 6.02
CA HIS A 250 24.28 -2.19 7.19
C HIS A 250 25.43 -1.24 6.81
N ARG A 251 26.23 -1.56 5.79
CA ARG A 251 27.30 -0.68 5.32
C ARG A 251 26.82 0.66 4.77
N GLN A 252 25.64 0.69 4.14
CA GLN A 252 25.03 1.96 3.69
C GLN A 252 24.54 2.79 4.88
N LEU A 253 23.92 2.16 5.87
CA LEU A 253 23.48 2.81 7.11
C LEU A 253 24.65 3.38 7.92
N THR A 254 25.79 2.69 7.93
CA THR A 254 26.98 3.06 8.72
C THR A 254 27.92 4.05 8.03
N ARG A 255 27.61 4.52 6.80
CA ARG A 255 28.41 5.58 6.13
C ARG A 255 28.32 6.93 6.82
N LEU A 256 27.21 7.23 7.49
CA LEU A 256 27.00 8.47 8.22
C LEU A 256 27.36 8.26 9.68
N ALA A 257 28.23 9.11 10.21
CA ALA A 257 28.58 9.08 11.61
C ALA A 257 27.38 9.54 12.48
N MET A 258 27.27 8.98 13.68
CA MET A 258 26.33 9.50 14.66
C MET A 258 26.79 10.90 15.11
N PRO A 259 25.91 11.91 15.12
CA PRO A 259 26.26 13.23 15.59
C PRO A 259 26.59 13.19 17.09
N PRO A 260 27.55 13.98 17.58
CA PRO A 260 27.79 14.12 19.00
C PRO A 260 26.58 14.74 19.69
N ALA A 261 26.50 14.59 21.00
CA ALA A 261 25.49 15.34 21.78
C ALA A 261 25.71 16.84 21.59
N LEU A 262 24.72 17.50 21.00
CA LEU A 262 24.80 18.92 20.66
C LEU A 262 24.46 19.79 21.89
N LYS A 263 25.13 20.94 22.02
CA LYS A 263 24.87 21.95 23.04
C LYS A 263 24.62 23.29 22.37
N GLU A 264 24.00 24.20 23.09
CA GLU A 264 23.79 25.57 22.64
C GLU A 264 25.11 26.22 22.16
N GLY A 265 25.04 26.92 21.03
CA GLY A 265 26.16 27.52 20.34
C GLY A 265 27.02 26.59 19.47
N MET A 266 26.87 25.27 19.59
CA MET A 266 27.58 24.33 18.70
C MET A 266 27.06 24.41 17.29
N LYS A 267 27.94 24.04 16.31
CA LYS A 267 27.64 24.03 14.90
C LYS A 267 27.71 22.60 14.37
N LEU A 268 26.73 22.22 13.54
CA LEU A 268 26.71 20.97 12.78
C LEU A 268 26.39 21.30 11.33
N GLU A 269 27.36 21.11 10.44
CA GLU A 269 27.19 21.22 8.97
C GLU A 269 26.40 22.45 8.48
N GLY A 270 26.74 23.65 9.04
CA GLY A 270 26.13 24.93 8.67
C GLY A 270 24.90 25.32 9.50
N TYR A 271 24.51 24.49 10.46
CA TYR A 271 23.44 24.78 11.40
C TYR A 271 24.01 25.08 12.79
N ARG A 272 23.63 26.21 13.38
CA ARG A 272 24.01 26.59 14.75
C ARG A 272 22.86 26.30 15.71
N VAL A 273 23.16 25.55 16.76
CA VAL A 273 22.20 25.18 17.81
C VAL A 273 21.87 26.40 18.66
N LEU A 274 20.58 26.70 18.80
CA LEU A 274 20.07 27.75 19.66
C LEU A 274 19.65 27.20 21.03
N GLU A 275 18.90 26.11 21.04
CA GLU A 275 18.43 25.44 22.25
C GLU A 275 18.10 23.95 21.95
N GLN A 276 18.13 23.12 22.98
CA GLN A 276 17.62 21.77 22.94
C GLN A 276 16.12 21.79 23.30
N VAL A 277 15.25 21.46 22.34
CA VAL A 277 13.80 21.49 22.53
C VAL A 277 13.29 20.23 23.21
N PHE A 278 13.90 19.08 22.86
CA PHE A 278 13.50 17.79 23.41
C PHE A 278 14.70 16.85 23.50
N ASN A 279 14.74 16.06 24.57
CA ASN A 279 15.73 15.01 24.78
C ASN A 279 15.02 13.70 25.17
N GLY A 280 14.73 12.87 24.18
CA GLY A 280 14.07 11.59 24.39
C GLY A 280 15.04 10.41 24.33
N THR A 281 14.54 9.23 24.65
CA THR A 281 15.33 7.99 24.60
C THR A 281 15.74 7.61 23.19
N ARG A 282 14.92 7.91 22.17
CA ARG A 282 15.15 7.54 20.77
C ARG A 282 15.77 8.66 19.93
N SER A 283 15.46 9.92 20.21
CA SER A 283 15.97 11.05 19.44
C SER A 283 16.06 12.31 20.29
N SER A 284 16.90 13.25 19.86
CA SER A 284 16.97 14.60 20.42
C SER A 284 16.58 15.61 19.36
N LEU A 285 15.85 16.65 19.76
CA LEU A 285 15.41 17.74 18.90
C LEU A 285 16.06 19.05 19.35
N TYR A 286 16.61 19.77 18.38
CA TYR A 286 17.27 21.04 18.60
C TYR A 286 16.64 22.10 17.71
N LYS A 287 16.37 23.28 18.29
CA LYS A 287 16.11 24.47 17.51
C LYS A 287 17.41 24.99 16.98
N VAL A 288 17.53 25.15 15.68
CA VAL A 288 18.76 25.58 15.03
C VAL A 288 18.49 26.72 14.06
N ILE A 289 19.52 27.48 13.77
CA ILE A 289 19.50 28.50 12.72
C ILE A 289 20.50 28.12 11.63
N LYS A 290 20.09 28.19 10.38
CA LYS A 290 20.98 28.00 9.26
C LYS A 290 21.84 29.25 9.07
N GLU A 291 23.16 29.11 9.08
CA GLU A 291 24.08 30.27 9.19
C GLU A 291 24.04 31.19 7.95
N ASP A 292 23.83 30.67 6.78
CA ASP A 292 23.78 31.42 5.51
C ASP A 292 22.45 32.20 5.32
N THR A 293 21.30 31.57 5.65
CA THR A 293 19.98 32.16 5.41
C THR A 293 19.34 32.78 6.64
N GLN A 294 19.89 32.51 7.85
CA GLN A 294 19.32 32.91 9.16
C GLN A 294 17.90 32.37 9.38
N GLU A 295 17.50 31.32 8.66
CA GLU A 295 16.20 30.66 8.84
C GLU A 295 16.25 29.66 9.99
N LEU A 296 15.11 29.53 10.69
CA LEU A 296 14.95 28.59 11.81
C LEU A 296 14.51 27.20 11.30
N PHE A 297 15.13 26.17 11.88
CA PHE A 297 14.81 24.77 11.63
C PHE A 297 14.76 23.98 12.95
N CYS A 298 14.16 22.79 12.87
CA CYS A 298 14.26 21.77 13.90
C CYS A 298 15.24 20.69 13.40
N LEU A 299 16.37 20.53 14.09
CA LEU A 299 17.34 19.48 13.81
C LEU A 299 17.05 18.28 14.71
N LYS A 300 16.71 17.14 14.11
CA LYS A 300 16.46 15.85 14.79
C LYS A 300 17.71 14.97 14.64
N THR A 301 18.27 14.53 15.76
CA THR A 301 19.39 13.57 15.78
C THR A 301 18.94 12.25 16.36
N PRO A 302 19.47 11.12 15.86
CA PRO A 302 19.22 9.82 16.45
C PRO A 302 19.91 9.71 17.82
N SER A 303 19.38 8.82 18.66
CA SER A 303 19.97 8.54 19.96
C SER A 303 21.21 7.65 19.83
N GLN A 304 22.26 7.97 20.58
CA GLN A 304 23.49 7.15 20.63
C GLN A 304 23.27 5.76 21.25
N TYR A 305 22.18 5.57 22.01
CA TYR A 305 21.85 4.27 22.62
C TYR A 305 21.40 3.21 21.60
N PHE A 306 21.04 3.61 20.39
CA PHE A 306 20.53 2.72 19.33
C PHE A 306 21.44 2.66 18.11
N VAL A 307 22.72 3.00 18.25
CA VAL A 307 23.69 2.98 17.14
C VAL A 307 23.87 1.60 16.53
N ASP A 308 23.71 0.56 17.36
CA ASP A 308 23.84 -0.85 16.95
C ASP A 308 22.48 -1.50 16.60
N ASP A 309 21.39 -0.73 16.57
CA ASP A 309 20.06 -1.22 16.17
C ASP A 309 19.74 -0.85 14.70
N PRO A 310 19.89 -1.81 13.76
CA PRO A 310 19.66 -1.55 12.34
C PRO A 310 18.23 -1.15 12.02
N ASN A 311 17.26 -1.73 12.74
CA ASN A 311 15.85 -1.43 12.52
C ASN A 311 15.52 0.00 12.90
N TYR A 312 16.09 0.46 14.00
CA TYR A 312 15.99 1.85 14.42
C TYR A 312 16.61 2.80 13.40
N LEU A 313 17.85 2.55 12.96
CA LEU A 313 18.55 3.39 11.99
C LEU A 313 17.84 3.41 10.63
N SER A 314 17.33 2.25 10.20
CA SER A 314 16.52 2.15 8.99
C SER A 314 15.24 2.99 9.09
N GLY A 315 14.53 2.91 10.22
CA GLY A 315 13.35 3.72 10.50
C GLY A 315 13.68 5.23 10.47
N PHE A 316 14.80 5.61 11.06
CA PHE A 316 15.27 7.00 11.06
C PHE A 316 15.53 7.51 9.64
N LEU A 317 16.26 6.76 8.78
CA LEU A 317 16.51 7.16 7.40
C LEU A 317 15.23 7.17 6.54
N ARG A 318 14.32 6.22 6.78
CA ARG A 318 13.01 6.15 6.12
C ARG A 318 12.16 7.39 6.41
N GLU A 319 12.23 7.91 7.63
CA GLU A 319 11.53 9.14 8.02
C GLU A 319 11.93 10.33 7.14
N GLU A 320 13.23 10.51 6.86
CA GLU A 320 13.70 11.56 5.96
C GLU A 320 13.15 11.38 4.54
N TRP A 321 13.27 10.17 4.00
CA TRP A 321 12.78 9.86 2.65
C TRP A 321 11.28 10.12 2.51
N ILE A 322 10.47 9.71 3.52
CA ILE A 322 9.02 9.95 3.55
C ILE A 322 8.72 11.44 3.60
N GLY A 323 9.37 12.18 4.51
CA GLY A 323 9.14 13.61 4.67
C GLY A 323 9.51 14.44 3.45
N GLN A 324 10.46 13.98 2.62
CA GLN A 324 10.80 14.60 1.34
C GLN A 324 9.77 14.28 0.24
N LYS A 325 9.14 13.10 0.26
CA LYS A 325 8.13 12.69 -0.74
C LYS A 325 6.75 13.27 -0.46
N LEU A 326 6.42 13.54 0.80
CA LEU A 326 5.10 14.03 1.19
C LEU A 326 5.12 15.57 1.32
N GLN A 327 4.45 16.25 0.39
CA GLN A 327 4.30 17.71 0.41
C GLN A 327 2.85 18.09 0.65
N HIS A 328 2.54 18.54 1.86
CA HIS A 328 1.21 19.00 2.24
C HIS A 328 1.28 19.97 3.41
N VAL A 329 0.38 20.97 3.45
CA VAL A 329 0.33 21.98 4.52
C VAL A 329 0.21 21.37 5.92
N ASN A 330 -0.50 20.24 6.05
CA ASN A 330 -0.71 19.55 7.33
C ASN A 330 0.29 18.41 7.60
N ILE A 331 1.38 18.32 6.87
CA ILE A 331 2.47 17.35 7.07
C ILE A 331 3.77 18.14 7.30
N MET A 332 4.53 17.77 8.33
CA MET A 332 5.83 18.39 8.61
C MET A 332 6.78 18.17 7.42
N ARG A 333 7.38 19.25 6.94
CA ARG A 333 8.38 19.19 5.88
C ARG A 333 9.73 18.78 6.42
N ILE A 334 10.39 17.82 5.76
CA ILE A 334 11.79 17.46 6.00
C ILE A 334 12.60 17.89 4.77
N ASN A 335 13.60 18.71 4.98
CA ASN A 335 14.49 19.17 3.94
C ASN A 335 15.60 18.12 3.70
N PRO A 336 16.06 17.96 2.44
CA PRO A 336 17.16 17.04 2.16
C PRO A 336 18.44 17.51 2.86
N ARG A 337 19.22 16.53 3.36
CA ARG A 337 20.58 16.81 3.82
C ARG A 337 21.47 17.18 2.63
N PRO A 338 22.57 17.92 2.85
CA PRO A 338 23.60 18.10 1.83
C PRO A 338 24.19 16.74 1.37
N ASP A 339 24.51 16.61 0.08
CA ASP A 339 25.06 15.36 -0.48
C ASP A 339 26.39 14.94 0.18
N ASN A 340 27.12 15.89 0.72
CA ASN A 340 28.39 15.68 1.42
C ASN A 340 28.24 15.59 2.95
N ALA A 341 27.02 15.41 3.46
CA ALA A 341 26.78 15.26 4.90
C ALA A 341 27.57 14.08 5.48
N LYS A 342 28.20 14.31 6.62
CA LYS A 342 29.00 13.31 7.35
C LYS A 342 28.23 12.66 8.48
N PHE A 343 27.18 13.36 8.99
CA PHE A 343 26.42 12.95 10.14
C PHE A 343 24.99 12.58 9.78
N MET A 344 24.41 11.70 10.59
CA MET A 344 23.00 11.27 10.49
C MET A 344 22.11 12.22 11.28
N TYR A 345 21.31 13.04 10.60
CA TYR A 345 20.35 13.97 11.22
C TYR A 345 19.25 14.33 10.22
N HIS A 346 18.11 14.85 10.69
CA HIS A 346 17.08 15.43 9.84
C HIS A 346 16.99 16.93 10.04
N ILE A 347 16.68 17.65 8.96
CA ILE A 347 16.35 19.08 8.98
C ILE A 347 14.85 19.21 8.72
N CYS A 348 14.11 19.42 9.78
CA CYS A 348 12.66 19.60 9.75
C CYS A 348 12.31 21.09 9.79
N GLU A 349 11.14 21.46 9.24
CA GLU A 349 10.61 22.81 9.46
C GLU A 349 10.43 23.07 10.96
N PHE A 350 10.73 24.28 11.38
CA PHE A 350 10.48 24.70 12.77
C PHE A 350 9.02 25.13 12.92
N ILE A 351 8.25 24.37 13.69
CA ILE A 351 6.81 24.60 13.89
C ILE A 351 6.63 25.38 15.19
N GLU A 352 6.22 26.65 15.08
CA GLU A 352 5.86 27.45 16.24
C GLU A 352 4.46 27.08 16.74
N GLY A 353 4.40 26.27 17.78
CA GLY A 353 3.13 25.78 18.32
C GLY A 353 3.32 24.84 19.48
N GLN A 354 2.31 24.06 19.79
CA GLN A 354 2.32 23.03 20.82
C GLN A 354 1.85 21.69 20.26
N THR A 355 2.19 20.61 20.94
CA THR A 355 1.63 19.30 20.59
C THR A 355 0.14 19.25 20.90
N LEU A 356 -0.61 18.40 20.20
CA LEU A 356 -2.02 18.16 20.53
C LEU A 356 -2.18 17.60 21.95
N ARG A 357 -1.15 16.91 22.50
CA ARG A 357 -1.13 16.47 23.89
C ARG A 357 -1.17 17.66 24.85
N GLN A 358 -0.33 18.67 24.64
CA GLN A 358 -0.37 19.89 25.45
C GLN A 358 -1.69 20.64 25.26
N TRP A 359 -2.16 20.74 24.02
CA TRP A 359 -3.45 21.37 23.73
C TRP A 359 -4.62 20.70 24.47
N LEU A 360 -4.62 19.37 24.59
CA LEU A 360 -5.63 18.61 25.35
C LEU A 360 -5.59 18.95 26.83
N LEU A 361 -4.41 19.13 27.41
CA LEU A 361 -4.26 19.53 28.81
C LEU A 361 -4.78 20.95 29.04
N ASP A 362 -4.55 21.84 28.09
CA ASP A 362 -5.00 23.24 28.17
C ASP A 362 -6.50 23.39 27.85
N ASN A 363 -7.11 22.42 27.14
CA ASN A 363 -8.51 22.45 26.69
C ASN A 363 -9.30 21.19 27.11
N PRO A 364 -9.49 20.92 28.40
CA PRO A 364 -10.09 19.68 28.90
C PRO A 364 -11.57 19.49 28.50
N SER A 365 -12.23 20.52 27.97
CA SER A 365 -13.63 20.51 27.54
C SER A 365 -13.80 21.15 26.17
N ALA A 366 -12.98 20.71 25.22
CA ALA A 366 -12.98 21.24 23.87
C ALA A 366 -14.37 21.18 23.19
N SER A 367 -14.71 22.21 22.43
CA SER A 367 -15.95 22.27 21.68
C SER A 367 -15.92 21.33 20.45
N ILE A 368 -17.10 20.86 20.01
CA ILE A 368 -17.21 20.07 18.77
C ILE A 368 -16.62 20.82 17.57
N VAL A 369 -16.74 22.16 17.53
CA VAL A 369 -16.26 22.97 16.41
C VAL A 369 -14.73 22.95 16.34
N GLU A 370 -14.04 23.12 17.47
CA GLU A 370 -12.58 23.06 17.56
C GLU A 370 -12.08 21.67 17.18
N VAL A 371 -12.68 20.63 17.77
CA VAL A 371 -12.31 19.23 17.45
C VAL A 371 -12.48 18.95 15.96
N ARG A 372 -13.58 19.36 15.35
CA ARG A 372 -13.80 19.19 13.90
C ARG A 372 -12.78 19.93 13.05
N SER A 373 -12.40 21.15 13.46
CA SER A 373 -11.37 21.91 12.74
C SER A 373 -10.03 21.19 12.72
N ILE A 374 -9.63 20.62 13.85
CA ILE A 374 -8.39 19.84 13.98
C ILE A 374 -8.50 18.52 13.20
N MET A 375 -9.60 17.77 13.38
CA MET A 375 -9.82 16.51 12.69
C MET A 375 -9.85 16.66 11.17
N LYS A 376 -10.44 17.74 10.65
CA LYS A 376 -10.44 18.03 9.21
C LYS A 376 -9.02 18.09 8.64
N GLN A 377 -8.13 18.77 9.32
CA GLN A 377 -6.75 18.96 8.90
C GLN A 377 -5.93 17.67 9.05
N LEU A 378 -6.08 16.95 10.16
CA LEU A 378 -5.40 15.67 10.41
C LEU A 378 -5.82 14.61 9.37
N ILE A 379 -7.12 14.51 9.08
CA ILE A 379 -7.66 13.62 8.06
C ILE A 379 -7.14 14.02 6.66
N ALA A 380 -6.99 15.32 6.37
CA ALA A 380 -6.42 15.76 5.10
C ALA A 380 -4.97 15.26 4.93
N ALA A 381 -4.15 15.34 5.99
CA ALA A 381 -2.80 14.76 5.99
C ALA A 381 -2.82 13.25 5.73
N LEU A 382 -3.62 12.48 6.49
CA LEU A 382 -3.66 11.02 6.38
C LEU A 382 -4.19 10.52 5.02
N ARG A 383 -5.04 11.29 4.36
CA ARG A 383 -5.45 10.99 2.97
C ARG A 383 -4.29 11.05 1.99
N ILE A 384 -3.26 11.85 2.26
CA ILE A 384 -2.04 11.86 1.43
C ILE A 384 -1.27 10.55 1.64
N PHE A 385 -1.11 10.09 2.89
CA PHE A 385 -0.50 8.78 3.18
C PHE A 385 -1.26 7.65 2.48
N GLN A 386 -2.58 7.60 2.60
CA GLN A 386 -3.41 6.59 1.95
C GLN A 386 -3.25 6.58 0.41
N ARG A 387 -3.17 7.76 -0.23
CA ARG A 387 -2.97 7.86 -1.69
C ARG A 387 -1.60 7.34 -2.11
N GLN A 388 -0.60 7.46 -1.24
CA GLN A 388 0.77 7.03 -1.48
C GLN A 388 1.03 5.56 -1.06
N ASP A 389 -0.01 4.81 -0.67
CA ASP A 389 0.09 3.43 -0.17
C ASP A 389 0.95 3.32 1.09
N MET A 390 0.74 4.28 1.98
CA MET A 390 1.43 4.37 3.26
C MET A 390 0.44 4.27 4.42
N VAL A 391 0.88 3.69 5.53
CA VAL A 391 0.16 3.62 6.81
C VAL A 391 1.05 4.20 7.90
N HIS A 392 0.54 5.15 8.69
CA HIS A 392 1.35 5.88 9.67
C HIS A 392 1.72 5.03 10.90
N ARG A 393 0.78 4.26 11.41
CA ARG A 393 0.89 3.30 12.53
C ARG A 393 1.15 3.88 13.93
N ASP A 394 1.41 5.18 14.08
CA ASP A 394 1.61 5.84 15.39
C ASP A 394 0.91 7.20 15.45
N ILE A 395 -0.40 7.25 15.10
CA ILE A 395 -1.22 8.45 15.27
C ILE A 395 -1.61 8.59 16.74
N LYS A 396 -1.11 9.65 17.36
CA LYS A 396 -1.36 10.00 18.75
C LYS A 396 -1.21 11.51 18.97
N PRO A 397 -1.70 12.06 20.06
CA PRO A 397 -1.62 13.50 20.32
C PRO A 397 -0.20 14.08 20.35
N GLU A 398 0.80 13.29 20.73
CA GLU A 398 2.21 13.69 20.76
C GLU A 398 2.79 13.90 19.36
N ASN A 399 2.26 13.21 18.34
CA ASN A 399 2.72 13.26 16.96
C ASN A 399 1.92 14.26 16.09
N VAL A 400 1.09 15.07 16.71
CA VAL A 400 0.31 16.14 16.05
C VAL A 400 0.66 17.47 16.71
N MET A 401 1.07 18.46 15.94
CA MET A 401 1.30 19.83 16.42
C MET A 401 0.20 20.76 15.93
N ILE A 402 -0.11 21.76 16.75
CA ILE A 402 -1.01 22.87 16.45
C ILE A 402 -0.20 24.15 16.53
N THR A 403 -0.12 24.88 15.41
CA THR A 403 0.56 26.18 15.35
C THR A 403 -0.23 27.25 16.11
N LYS A 404 0.41 28.40 16.37
CA LYS A 404 -0.26 29.58 16.93
C LYS A 404 -1.44 30.09 16.09
N THR A 405 -1.45 29.78 14.79
CA THR A 405 -2.53 30.15 13.85
C THR A 405 -3.63 29.10 13.75
N GLY A 406 -3.53 27.98 14.48
CA GLY A 406 -4.50 26.87 14.43
C GLY A 406 -4.29 25.89 13.28
N GLU A 407 -3.15 25.96 12.60
CA GLU A 407 -2.77 24.99 11.58
C GLU A 407 -2.28 23.72 12.25
N VAL A 408 -2.75 22.56 11.75
CA VAL A 408 -2.35 21.24 12.26
C VAL A 408 -1.23 20.67 11.40
N LYS A 409 -0.20 20.15 12.03
CA LYS A 409 0.92 19.47 11.39
C LYS A 409 1.10 18.07 11.98
N LEU A 410 1.04 17.05 11.12
CA LEU A 410 1.44 15.68 11.49
C LEU A 410 2.96 15.59 11.44
N ILE A 411 3.54 15.08 12.52
CA ILE A 411 4.99 14.97 12.70
C ILE A 411 5.37 13.53 13.01
N ASP A 412 6.64 13.18 12.84
CA ASP A 412 7.24 11.86 13.14
C ASP A 412 6.74 10.72 12.21
N PHE A 413 7.59 10.35 11.24
CA PHE A 413 7.31 9.34 10.22
C PHE A 413 8.16 8.06 10.40
N GLY A 414 8.84 7.91 11.54
CA GLY A 414 9.75 6.78 11.78
C GLY A 414 9.07 5.40 11.79
N THR A 415 7.78 5.36 12.07
CA THR A 415 6.95 4.14 12.11
C THR A 415 6.17 3.87 10.84
N VAL A 416 6.20 4.79 9.87
CA VAL A 416 5.39 4.69 8.65
C VAL A 416 5.75 3.43 7.84
N TYR A 417 4.74 2.67 7.50
CA TYR A 417 4.83 1.58 6.53
C TYR A 417 4.68 2.13 5.12
N VAL A 418 5.51 1.65 4.20
CA VAL A 418 5.45 1.98 2.77
C VAL A 418 5.35 0.69 1.98
N GLY A 419 4.23 0.49 1.27
CA GLY A 419 3.94 -0.75 0.57
C GLY A 419 5.05 -1.19 -0.38
N ALA A 420 5.56 -0.28 -1.21
CA ALA A 420 6.64 -0.59 -2.15
C ALA A 420 7.97 -1.01 -1.50
N MET A 421 8.28 -0.49 -0.31
CA MET A 421 9.50 -0.88 0.42
C MET A 421 9.37 -2.27 1.04
N ALA A 422 8.19 -2.64 1.49
CA ALA A 422 7.94 -3.96 2.05
C ALA A 422 8.11 -5.10 1.02
N GLU A 423 7.88 -4.81 -0.26
CA GLU A 423 8.09 -5.78 -1.35
C GLU A 423 9.57 -6.08 -1.62
N THR A 424 10.47 -5.15 -1.28
CA THR A 424 11.91 -5.29 -1.53
C THR A 424 12.70 -5.73 -0.32
N GLN A 425 12.16 -5.51 0.89
CA GLN A 425 12.73 -5.98 2.14
C GLN A 425 12.21 -7.39 2.40
N ALA A 426 12.88 -8.40 1.83
CA ALA A 426 12.62 -9.77 2.20
C ALA A 426 12.76 -9.89 3.73
N LEU A 427 11.60 -10.05 4.41
CA LEU A 427 11.49 -10.65 5.74
C LEU A 427 12.28 -10.00 6.89
N GLN A 428 12.10 -8.72 7.15
CA GLN A 428 12.11 -8.29 8.55
C GLN A 428 10.65 -8.22 9.00
N GLU A 429 10.10 -9.36 9.41
CA GLU A 429 8.90 -9.38 10.25
C GLU A 429 9.19 -8.48 11.45
N GLU A 430 8.53 -7.32 11.49
CA GLU A 430 8.51 -6.54 12.72
C GLU A 430 7.83 -7.43 13.77
N SER A 431 8.66 -8.09 14.59
CA SER A 431 8.20 -9.08 15.56
C SER A 431 7.35 -8.46 16.67
N VAL A 432 7.33 -7.14 16.75
CA VAL A 432 6.55 -6.38 17.74
C VAL A 432 5.90 -5.18 17.06
N PRO A 433 4.58 -4.97 17.23
CA PRO A 433 3.91 -3.78 16.74
C PRO A 433 4.56 -2.51 17.27
N VAL A 434 4.85 -1.56 16.38
CA VAL A 434 5.40 -0.24 16.73
C VAL A 434 4.27 0.74 17.01
N GLY A 435 4.49 1.68 17.94
CA GLY A 435 3.54 2.73 18.27
C GLY A 435 3.07 2.70 19.73
N SER A 436 2.16 3.61 20.07
CA SER A 436 1.64 3.77 21.44
C SER A 436 0.41 2.90 21.65
N VAL A 437 0.51 1.87 22.47
CA VAL A 437 -0.48 0.79 22.66
C VAL A 437 -1.94 1.27 22.81
N ASN A 438 -2.16 2.40 23.47
CA ASN A 438 -3.51 2.95 23.68
C ASN A 438 -4.16 3.54 22.42
N TYR A 439 -3.42 3.71 21.33
CA TYR A 439 -3.91 4.28 20.06
C TYR A 439 -3.84 3.29 18.92
N ILE A 440 -3.13 2.17 19.11
CA ILE A 440 -2.95 1.13 18.08
C ILE A 440 -4.25 0.35 17.89
N ALA A 441 -4.59 0.09 16.64
CA ALA A 441 -5.75 -0.70 16.26
C ALA A 441 -5.62 -2.18 16.69
N PRO A 442 -6.74 -2.85 17.07
CA PRO A 442 -6.73 -4.23 17.56
C PRO A 442 -6.07 -5.22 16.60
N GLU A 443 -6.37 -5.13 15.30
CA GLU A 443 -5.84 -6.03 14.27
C GLU A 443 -4.33 -5.94 14.12
N TYR A 444 -3.76 -4.76 14.37
CA TYR A 444 -2.31 -4.58 14.33
C TYR A 444 -1.65 -5.22 15.56
N LEU A 445 -2.21 -5.00 16.76
CA LEU A 445 -1.67 -5.58 17.99
C LEU A 445 -1.84 -7.10 18.08
N LEU A 446 -2.95 -7.65 17.57
CA LEU A 446 -3.29 -9.07 17.71
C LEU A 446 -2.69 -9.92 16.60
N ASN A 447 -2.67 -9.42 15.36
CA ASN A 447 -2.39 -10.22 14.17
C ASN A 447 -1.26 -9.63 13.29
N ASN A 448 -0.67 -8.52 13.70
CA ASN A 448 0.29 -7.75 12.90
C ASN A 448 -0.24 -7.38 11.49
N GLN A 449 -1.57 -7.25 11.36
CA GLN A 449 -2.25 -6.83 10.15
C GLN A 449 -2.67 -5.37 10.27
N PHE A 450 -2.45 -4.58 9.22
CA PHE A 450 -2.82 -3.17 9.22
C PHE A 450 -3.04 -2.66 7.79
N ASP A 451 -3.89 -1.68 7.67
CA ASP A 451 -4.07 -0.82 6.51
C ASP A 451 -4.45 0.60 6.97
N PHE A 452 -4.89 1.47 6.04
CA PHE A 452 -5.30 2.84 6.40
C PHE A 452 -6.44 2.88 7.44
N ARG A 453 -7.23 1.80 7.60
CA ARG A 453 -8.31 1.70 8.61
C ARG A 453 -7.75 1.53 10.02
N SER A 454 -6.50 1.12 10.16
CA SER A 454 -5.80 1.13 11.44
C SER A 454 -5.46 2.56 11.87
N ASP A 455 -5.01 3.42 10.95
CA ASP A 455 -4.85 4.86 11.21
C ASP A 455 -6.20 5.55 11.49
N LEU A 456 -7.26 5.15 10.80
CA LEU A 456 -8.61 5.66 11.04
C LEU A 456 -9.08 5.33 12.47
N PHE A 457 -8.81 4.12 12.98
CA PHE A 457 -9.05 3.76 14.37
C PHE A 457 -8.30 4.70 15.32
N SER A 458 -7.01 4.91 15.11
CA SER A 458 -6.18 5.80 15.93
C SER A 458 -6.70 7.24 15.92
N VAL A 459 -7.13 7.75 14.76
CA VAL A 459 -7.79 9.07 14.64
C VAL A 459 -9.09 9.13 15.44
N ALA A 460 -9.89 8.06 15.41
CA ALA A 460 -11.12 8.00 16.17
C ALA A 460 -10.87 7.98 17.69
N VAL A 461 -9.78 7.32 18.16
CA VAL A 461 -9.31 7.38 19.55
C VAL A 461 -8.93 8.80 19.93
N VAL A 462 -8.10 9.47 19.12
CA VAL A 462 -7.69 10.87 19.34
C VAL A 462 -8.92 11.80 19.39
N CYS A 463 -9.86 11.64 18.47
CA CYS A 463 -11.08 12.43 18.43
C CYS A 463 -11.93 12.24 19.70
N PHE A 464 -12.07 11.00 20.17
CA PHE A 464 -12.77 10.70 21.41
C PHE A 464 -12.09 11.35 22.62
N GLU A 465 -10.76 11.24 22.70
CA GLU A 465 -9.98 11.86 23.78
C GLU A 465 -10.08 13.39 23.77
N MET A 466 -10.07 14.03 22.60
CA MET A 466 -10.28 15.46 22.46
C MET A 466 -11.64 15.92 22.98
N LEU A 467 -12.68 15.13 22.78
CA LEU A 467 -14.05 15.46 23.21
C LEU A 467 -14.27 15.21 24.71
N THR A 468 -13.55 14.25 25.31
CA THR A 468 -13.87 13.74 26.64
C THR A 468 -12.75 13.87 27.67
N GLY A 469 -11.51 14.04 27.24
CA GLY A 469 -10.32 13.91 28.08
C GLY A 469 -10.00 12.46 28.50
N HIS A 470 -10.69 11.46 27.93
CA HIS A 470 -10.56 10.05 28.30
C HIS A 470 -10.38 9.17 27.06
N LEU A 471 -9.83 7.96 27.26
CA LEU A 471 -9.78 6.95 26.20
C LEU A 471 -11.15 6.27 26.01
N PRO A 472 -11.48 5.78 24.79
CA PRO A 472 -12.76 5.14 24.49
C PRO A 472 -12.88 3.72 25.06
N PHE A 473 -11.83 3.18 25.63
CA PHE A 473 -11.74 1.87 26.27
C PHE A 473 -10.80 1.94 27.47
N LYS A 474 -10.71 0.86 28.25
CA LYS A 474 -9.82 0.81 29.41
C LYS A 474 -8.36 0.92 28.95
N ALA A 475 -7.63 1.88 29.51
CA ALA A 475 -6.22 2.08 29.19
C ALA A 475 -5.38 0.81 29.44
N PHE A 476 -4.49 0.52 28.52
CA PHE A 476 -3.56 -0.60 28.65
C PHE A 476 -2.45 -0.25 29.66
N THR A 477 -2.13 -1.22 30.50
CA THR A 477 -0.99 -1.16 31.41
C THR A 477 0.10 -2.12 30.92
N PRO A 478 1.38 -1.96 31.31
CA PRO A 478 2.45 -2.88 30.93
C PRO A 478 2.15 -4.36 31.24
N GLN A 479 1.39 -4.63 32.32
CA GLN A 479 0.99 -5.98 32.69
C GLN A 479 -0.16 -6.53 31.82
N SER A 480 -1.02 -5.66 31.26
CA SER A 480 -2.10 -6.09 30.39
C SER A 480 -1.67 -6.42 28.95
N THR A 481 -0.49 -5.95 28.53
CA THR A 481 0.04 -6.22 27.19
C THR A 481 0.52 -7.67 26.99
N THR A 482 0.72 -8.42 28.05
CA THR A 482 1.11 -9.84 27.98
C THR A 482 -0.05 -10.80 27.66
N LYS A 483 -1.31 -10.36 27.80
CA LYS A 483 -2.52 -11.15 27.52
C LYS A 483 -3.57 -10.27 26.84
N LEU A 484 -3.29 -9.85 25.61
CA LEU A 484 -4.24 -9.08 24.80
C LEU A 484 -5.35 -9.98 24.27
N SER A 485 -6.58 -9.56 24.43
CA SER A 485 -7.77 -10.19 23.85
C SER A 485 -8.70 -9.10 23.29
N VAL A 486 -9.61 -9.49 22.42
CA VAL A 486 -10.61 -8.60 21.81
C VAL A 486 -11.42 -7.84 22.87
N ASP A 487 -11.64 -8.43 24.05
CA ASP A 487 -12.39 -7.83 25.16
C ASP A 487 -11.75 -6.56 25.73
N ASN A 488 -10.46 -6.33 25.48
CA ASN A 488 -9.77 -5.14 25.94
C ASN A 488 -10.28 -3.85 25.27
N TRP A 489 -10.90 -3.95 24.07
CA TRP A 489 -11.43 -2.81 23.32
C TRP A 489 -12.94 -2.65 23.43
N GLN A 490 -13.53 -2.90 24.62
CA GLN A 490 -14.93 -2.58 24.86
C GLN A 490 -15.16 -1.07 24.83
N TYR A 491 -15.92 -0.62 23.84
CA TYR A 491 -16.23 0.79 23.65
C TYR A 491 -17.01 1.35 24.84
N ILE A 492 -16.52 2.47 25.35
CA ILE A 492 -17.18 3.26 26.40
C ILE A 492 -17.88 4.43 25.70
N SER A 493 -19.22 4.52 25.82
CA SER A 493 -19.97 5.60 25.17
C SER A 493 -19.44 6.97 25.57
N LEU A 494 -19.23 7.83 24.56
CA LEU A 494 -18.89 9.24 24.72
C LEU A 494 -19.81 9.97 25.71
N ARG A 495 -21.10 9.62 25.69
CA ARG A 495 -22.13 10.23 26.55
C ARG A 495 -22.00 9.88 28.03
N LYS A 496 -21.15 8.92 28.39
CA LYS A 496 -20.81 8.66 29.80
C LYS A 496 -19.99 9.82 30.39
N PHE A 497 -19.16 10.44 29.58
CA PHE A 497 -18.29 11.55 29.99
C PHE A 497 -18.89 12.91 29.63
N ARG A 498 -19.54 13.00 28.46
CA ARG A 498 -20.12 14.22 27.91
C ARG A 498 -21.58 13.98 27.49
N PRO A 499 -22.54 13.95 28.45
CA PRO A 499 -23.97 13.72 28.16
C PRO A 499 -24.62 14.84 27.33
N ASP A 500 -23.98 16.02 27.27
CA ASP A 500 -24.36 17.18 26.47
C ASP A 500 -24.13 16.98 24.96
N LEU A 501 -23.26 16.04 24.58
CA LEU A 501 -22.96 15.77 23.18
C LEU A 501 -24.06 14.94 22.51
N PRO A 502 -24.32 15.18 21.21
CA PRO A 502 -25.41 14.52 20.51
C PRO A 502 -25.13 13.02 20.28
N GLN A 503 -26.17 12.21 20.36
CA GLN A 503 -26.09 10.75 20.22
C GLN A 503 -25.48 10.31 18.87
N TRP A 504 -25.75 11.03 17.78
CA TRP A 504 -25.20 10.68 16.49
C TRP A 504 -23.66 10.75 16.44
N LEU A 505 -23.04 11.61 17.24
CA LEU A 505 -21.58 11.71 17.35
C LEU A 505 -21.00 10.50 18.07
N ASP A 506 -21.66 10.01 19.12
CA ASP A 506 -21.30 8.77 19.82
C ASP A 506 -21.35 7.56 18.88
N ILE A 507 -22.39 7.49 18.03
CA ILE A 507 -22.55 6.44 17.02
C ILE A 507 -21.43 6.50 15.97
N ALA A 508 -21.10 7.69 15.50
CA ALA A 508 -20.03 7.87 14.51
C ALA A 508 -18.66 7.42 15.07
N LEU A 509 -18.37 7.76 16.34
CA LEU A 509 -17.14 7.33 17.00
C LEU A 509 -17.12 5.83 17.27
N ALA A 510 -18.24 5.25 17.74
CA ALA A 510 -18.35 3.81 17.94
C ALA A 510 -18.10 3.00 16.65
N LYS A 511 -18.58 3.49 15.50
CA LYS A 511 -18.29 2.89 14.20
C LYS A 511 -16.80 3.01 13.84
N GLY A 512 -16.19 4.18 14.02
CA GLY A 512 -14.75 4.40 13.77
C GLY A 512 -13.85 3.53 14.66
N LEU A 513 -14.32 3.21 15.87
CA LEU A 513 -13.65 2.39 16.88
C LEU A 513 -14.06 0.91 16.86
N ALA A 514 -14.79 0.45 15.84
CA ALA A 514 -15.15 -0.96 15.70
C ALA A 514 -13.89 -1.85 15.67
N ILE A 515 -13.95 -2.99 16.39
CA ILE A 515 -12.81 -3.92 16.52
C ILE A 515 -12.47 -4.51 15.15
N ASN A 516 -13.48 -4.95 14.40
CA ASN A 516 -13.31 -5.47 13.05
C ASN A 516 -13.17 -4.30 12.05
N PRO A 517 -12.03 -4.20 11.30
CA PRO A 517 -11.82 -3.16 10.29
C PRO A 517 -12.91 -3.06 9.22
N GLU A 518 -13.54 -4.17 8.84
CA GLU A 518 -14.63 -4.21 7.86
C GLU A 518 -15.92 -3.50 8.34
N GLN A 519 -16.08 -3.35 9.64
CA GLN A 519 -17.22 -2.64 10.24
C GLN A 519 -16.95 -1.15 10.41
N ARG A 520 -15.70 -0.71 10.21
CA ARG A 520 -15.32 0.72 10.24
C ARG A 520 -15.72 1.43 8.96
N TYR A 521 -15.41 2.70 8.90
CA TYR A 521 -15.49 3.47 7.66
C TYR A 521 -14.46 2.99 6.64
N GLN A 522 -14.87 2.91 5.38
CA GLN A 522 -13.99 2.48 4.29
C GLN A 522 -13.28 3.67 3.61
N ALA A 523 -13.51 4.90 4.10
CA ALA A 523 -12.78 6.09 3.72
C ALA A 523 -12.73 7.10 4.86
N PHE A 524 -11.64 7.84 5.00
CA PHE A 524 -11.52 8.96 5.96
C PHE A 524 -12.59 10.04 5.75
N SER A 525 -13.00 10.27 4.49
CA SER A 525 -14.03 11.25 4.17
C SER A 525 -15.42 10.90 4.71
N GLU A 526 -15.76 9.61 4.74
CA GLU A 526 -17.01 9.14 5.33
C GLU A 526 -17.03 9.40 6.84
N PHE A 527 -15.94 9.03 7.54
CA PHE A 527 -15.77 9.29 8.96
C PHE A 527 -15.93 10.79 9.26
N PHE A 528 -15.23 11.66 8.52
CA PHE A 528 -15.35 13.11 8.73
C PHE A 528 -16.75 13.64 8.44
N THR A 529 -17.46 13.08 7.46
CA THR A 529 -18.84 13.44 7.16
C THR A 529 -19.75 13.14 8.35
N ASP A 530 -19.63 11.95 8.93
CA ASP A 530 -20.43 11.53 10.07
C ASP A 530 -20.01 12.23 11.39
N LEU A 531 -18.78 12.72 11.51
CA LEU A 531 -18.37 13.65 12.58
C LEU A 531 -18.96 15.06 12.41
N SER A 532 -19.32 15.45 11.19
CA SER A 532 -19.74 16.80 10.87
C SER A 532 -21.25 17.00 10.89
N LYS A 533 -22.01 15.97 10.53
CA LYS A 533 -23.47 16.00 10.44
C LYS A 533 -24.10 14.65 10.80
N PRO A 534 -25.36 14.65 11.32
CA PRO A 534 -26.06 13.43 11.65
C PRO A 534 -26.24 12.53 10.42
N ASN A 535 -25.92 11.26 10.57
CA ASN A 535 -26.23 10.22 9.59
C ASN A 535 -27.61 9.62 9.93
N THR A 536 -28.62 10.02 9.14
CA THR A 536 -30.04 9.63 9.39
C THR A 536 -30.26 8.12 9.26
N THR A 537 -29.53 7.46 8.36
CA THR A 537 -29.63 6.01 8.18
C THR A 537 -29.13 5.26 9.41
N MET A 538 -28.00 5.66 9.98
CA MET A 538 -27.47 5.05 11.20
C MET A 538 -28.37 5.32 12.41
N LEU A 539 -28.92 6.52 12.50
CA LEU A 539 -29.88 6.87 13.56
C LEU A 539 -31.17 6.04 13.48
N SER A 540 -31.74 5.84 12.29
CA SER A 540 -32.95 5.04 12.10
C SER A 540 -32.71 3.56 12.43
N GLN A 541 -31.55 3.00 12.02
CA GLN A 541 -31.20 1.61 12.37
C GLN A 541 -31.19 1.37 13.88
N ILE A 542 -30.66 2.32 14.66
CA ILE A 542 -30.66 2.21 16.14
C ILE A 542 -32.06 2.39 16.73
N GLN A 543 -32.90 3.25 16.14
CA GLN A 543 -34.27 3.40 16.58
C GLN A 543 -35.11 2.13 16.38
N HIS A 544 -34.79 1.32 15.38
CA HIS A 544 -35.46 0.06 15.10
C HIS A 544 -34.88 -1.15 15.85
N GLN A 545 -33.77 -0.98 16.60
CA GLN A 545 -33.23 -2.07 17.41
C GLN A 545 -34.20 -2.44 18.58
N PRO A 546 -34.31 -3.74 18.95
CA PRO A 546 -35.07 -4.17 20.10
C PRO A 546 -34.67 -3.43 21.39
N LEU A 547 -35.62 -3.15 22.27
CA LEU A 547 -35.42 -2.43 23.54
C LEU A 547 -34.28 -3.04 24.40
N ILE A 548 -34.11 -4.35 24.32
CA ILE A 548 -33.05 -5.06 25.04
C ILE A 548 -31.64 -4.64 24.58
N GLN A 549 -31.45 -4.32 23.30
CA GLN A 549 -30.18 -3.83 22.76
C GLN A 549 -30.02 -2.31 22.89
N ARG A 550 -31.13 -1.59 22.74
CA ARG A 550 -31.15 -0.13 22.78
C ARG A 550 -30.99 0.46 24.18
N ASN A 551 -31.58 -0.12 25.17
CA ASN A 551 -31.51 0.34 26.57
C ASN A 551 -31.89 -0.78 27.55
N PRO A 552 -30.95 -1.73 27.80
CA PRO A 552 -31.25 -2.88 28.66
C PRO A 552 -31.68 -2.46 30.06
N LEU A 553 -31.12 -1.38 30.59
CA LEU A 553 -31.43 -0.91 31.95
C LEU A 553 -32.86 -0.40 32.06
N ARG A 554 -33.42 0.24 31.02
CA ARG A 554 -34.84 0.64 31.00
C ARG A 554 -35.77 -0.56 30.91
N LEU A 555 -35.37 -1.56 30.10
CA LEU A 555 -36.15 -2.79 29.99
C LEU A 555 -36.19 -3.55 31.31
N PHE A 556 -35.02 -3.72 31.96
CA PHE A 556 -34.96 -4.38 33.27
C PHE A 556 -35.73 -3.61 34.36
N LYS A 557 -35.65 -2.26 34.38
CA LYS A 557 -36.45 -1.44 35.29
C LYS A 557 -37.97 -1.60 35.03
N PHE A 558 -38.37 -1.70 33.76
CA PHE A 558 -39.77 -1.93 33.39
C PHE A 558 -40.23 -3.32 33.82
N ILE A 559 -39.41 -4.37 33.57
CA ILE A 559 -39.69 -5.74 34.01
C ILE A 559 -39.82 -5.79 35.55
N ALA A 560 -38.87 -5.21 36.28
CA ALA A 560 -38.92 -5.16 37.76
C ALA A 560 -40.15 -4.41 38.29
N LEU A 561 -40.58 -3.32 37.60
CA LEU A 561 -41.81 -2.60 37.96
C LEU A 561 -43.04 -3.47 37.72
N VAL A 562 -43.11 -4.19 36.61
CA VAL A 562 -44.23 -5.10 36.31
C VAL A 562 -44.26 -6.25 37.31
N GLU A 563 -43.13 -6.87 37.62
CA GLU A 563 -43.04 -7.91 38.66
C GLU A 563 -43.49 -7.38 40.03
N PHE A 564 -43.05 -6.18 40.41
CA PHE A 564 -43.47 -5.55 41.66
C PHE A 564 -45.00 -5.31 41.72
N ILE A 565 -45.62 -4.86 40.62
CA ILE A 565 -47.07 -4.68 40.53
C ILE A 565 -47.80 -6.03 40.64
N ILE A 566 -47.32 -7.08 39.97
CA ILE A 566 -47.89 -8.42 40.05
C ILE A 566 -47.83 -8.95 41.50
N ILE A 567 -46.69 -8.76 42.17
CA ILE A 567 -46.54 -9.16 43.59
C ILE A 567 -47.56 -8.43 44.49
N LEU A 568 -47.75 -7.11 44.30
CA LEU A 568 -48.75 -6.33 45.06
C LEU A 568 -50.17 -6.82 44.81
N LEU A 569 -50.52 -7.13 43.56
CA LEU A 569 -51.86 -7.67 43.22
C LEU A 569 -52.11 -9.06 43.84
N LEU A 570 -51.09 -9.92 43.82
CA LEU A 570 -51.17 -11.23 44.45
C LEU A 570 -51.31 -11.11 45.98
N LEU A 571 -50.54 -10.22 46.60
CA LEU A 571 -50.73 -9.96 48.06
C LEU A 571 -52.12 -9.43 48.41
N SER A 572 -52.70 -8.55 47.57
CA SER A 572 -54.05 -8.03 47.79
C SER A 572 -55.18 -9.05 47.51
N TYR A 573 -54.87 -10.10 46.73
CA TYR A 573 -55.80 -11.17 46.45
C TYR A 573 -55.84 -12.25 47.57
N PHE A 574 -54.77 -12.39 48.31
CA PHE A 574 -54.61 -13.34 49.39
C PHE A 574 -54.84 -12.73 50.79
N THR A 575 -55.03 -11.42 50.91
CA THR A 575 -55.53 -10.71 52.08
C THR A 575 -57.04 -10.41 51.96
#